data_221a09e1c4d8a6c9c2defafdf11129f2
#
_entry.id   221a09e1c4d8a6c9c2defafdf11129f2
#
_cell.length_a   1.000
_cell.length_b   1.000
_cell.length_c   1.000
_cell.angle_alpha   90.00
_cell.angle_beta   90.00
_cell.angle_gamma   90.00
#
_symmetry.space_group_name_H-M   'P 1'
#
loop_
_entity.id
_entity.type
_entity.pdbx_description
1 polymer ?
#
loop_
_entity_poly.entity_id
_entity_poly.type
_entity_poly.pdbx_seq_one_letter_code
_entity_poly.pdbx_strand_id
1 'polypeptide(L)'
;MADTSNSVLFDAPGPKGRRTIRIVNWIAGILFAVVLVLILMRLHNPPDGENQLSWELWKPAIEREAWTDFYLPGLWMTIKATVVAVVGAVVFGLVFGVGRLLPNPLVHGVSAVIVEFCRAVPVLLLMIFFWRWFAFAGLPSPSYWAVVLALVLYNGSVVAELVRSGVGNLPGGQREASLALGLTETQSLMEIEVPQAVYAMLPAAVTQLVVVLKDTALGSIIMYTDLLQESRRLGSMYFNILQTLVMAAVIYFIACWLLSRLAEWLPARMQQRTAAPAEPEPLAPIAAGDPSNVNQIAVAKEVEELPLGGTPRKYHVHHRGTNASIRNWRRTRYEQGYDATQPESQVDPETGEFQESQKPEDKPEA
;
A
#
# COMPACT_ATOMS: atom_id res chain seq x y z
N MET A 1 24.44 -7.16 16.02
CA MET A 1 23.85 -6.10 16.88
C MET A 1 23.04 -5.21 15.96
N ALA A 2 21.69 -5.31 16.03
CA ALA A 2 20.79 -4.56 15.16
C ALA A 2 20.92 -3.06 15.45
N ASP A 3 21.09 -2.29 14.38
CA ASP A 3 21.25 -0.83 14.41
C ASP A 3 19.96 -0.16 14.92
N THR A 4 20.00 0.35 16.16
CA THR A 4 18.89 1.00 16.86
C THR A 4 18.73 2.47 16.50
N SER A 5 19.36 2.94 15.42
CA SER A 5 19.43 4.37 15.07
C SER A 5 18.17 4.95 14.40
N ASN A 6 17.22 4.12 13.97
CA ASN A 6 15.97 4.57 13.32
C ASN A 6 14.74 4.63 14.25
N SER A 7 14.91 4.36 15.55
CA SER A 7 13.79 4.33 16.52
C SER A 7 13.46 5.67 17.18
N VAL A 8 14.08 6.76 16.76
CA VAL A 8 13.88 8.10 17.41
C VAL A 8 12.45 8.65 17.17
N LEU A 9 11.73 8.16 16.17
CA LEU A 9 10.34 8.56 15.90
C LEU A 9 9.30 7.73 16.67
N PHE A 10 9.72 6.60 17.27
CA PHE A 10 8.85 5.72 18.05
C PHE A 10 9.53 5.34 19.37
N ASP A 11 9.69 6.33 20.25
CA ASP A 11 10.14 6.03 21.61
C ASP A 11 9.17 5.04 22.25
N ALA A 12 9.69 3.88 22.62
CA ALA A 12 8.90 2.88 23.33
C ALA A 12 8.31 3.53 24.58
N PRO A 13 7.00 3.41 24.83
CA PRO A 13 6.36 4.10 25.94
C PRO A 13 7.06 3.78 27.25
N GLY A 14 7.45 4.82 27.98
CA GLY A 14 8.11 4.72 29.28
C GLY A 14 7.27 3.95 30.31
N PRO A 15 7.80 3.63 31.50
CA PRO A 15 7.11 2.78 32.47
C PRO A 15 5.71 3.32 32.86
N LYS A 16 5.53 4.63 32.93
CA LYS A 16 4.22 5.26 33.15
C LYS A 16 3.28 5.04 31.94
N GLY A 17 3.78 5.24 30.72
CA GLY A 17 3.03 5.00 29.49
C GLY A 17 2.58 3.53 29.36
N ARG A 18 3.47 2.57 29.62
CA ARG A 18 3.12 1.13 29.62
C ARG A 18 2.04 0.78 30.63
N ARG A 19 2.07 1.41 31.82
CA ARG A 19 1.02 1.21 32.84
C ARG A 19 -0.32 1.79 32.37
N THR A 20 -0.33 2.99 31.80
CA THR A 20 -1.54 3.62 31.26
C THR A 20 -2.12 2.78 30.12
N ILE A 21 -1.29 2.35 29.15
CA ILE A 21 -1.74 1.47 28.04
C ILE A 21 -2.35 0.17 28.60
N ARG A 22 -1.72 -0.45 29.61
CA ARG A 22 -2.25 -1.67 30.23
C ARG A 22 -3.61 -1.42 30.88
N ILE A 23 -3.76 -0.33 31.63
CA ILE A 23 -5.04 0.04 32.28
C ILE A 23 -6.12 0.30 31.21
N VAL A 24 -5.80 1.07 30.17
CA VAL A 24 -6.73 1.34 29.07
C VAL A 24 -7.13 0.05 28.37
N ASN A 25 -6.20 -0.87 28.09
CA ASN A 25 -6.50 -2.16 27.47
C ASN A 25 -7.40 -3.03 28.37
N TRP A 26 -7.17 -3.03 29.70
CA TRP A 26 -8.04 -3.73 30.63
C TRP A 26 -9.46 -3.14 30.69
N ILE A 27 -9.57 -1.81 30.74
CA ILE A 27 -10.86 -1.11 30.70
C ILE A 27 -11.59 -1.42 29.39
N ALA A 28 -10.89 -1.31 28.25
CA ALA A 28 -11.46 -1.64 26.95
C ALA A 28 -11.89 -3.12 26.86
N GLY A 29 -11.09 -4.04 27.39
CA GLY A 29 -11.44 -5.46 27.46
C GLY A 29 -12.66 -5.75 28.33
N ILE A 30 -12.76 -5.12 29.51
CA ILE A 30 -13.93 -5.23 30.38
C ILE A 30 -15.17 -4.65 29.70
N LEU A 31 -15.05 -3.45 29.10
CA LEU A 31 -16.15 -2.83 28.38
C LEU A 31 -16.65 -3.70 27.23
N PHE A 32 -15.72 -4.26 26.44
CA PHE A 32 -16.04 -5.21 25.38
C PHE A 32 -16.75 -6.45 25.91
N ALA A 33 -16.25 -7.04 27.01
CA ALA A 33 -16.88 -8.20 27.63
C ALA A 33 -18.29 -7.89 28.16
N VAL A 34 -18.49 -6.73 28.80
CA VAL A 34 -19.82 -6.29 29.24
C VAL A 34 -20.78 -6.13 28.06
N VAL A 35 -20.37 -5.45 27.00
CA VAL A 35 -21.18 -5.28 25.79
C VAL A 35 -21.52 -6.65 25.18
N LEU A 36 -20.56 -7.56 25.10
CA LEU A 36 -20.78 -8.92 24.58
C LEU A 36 -21.81 -9.68 25.42
N VAL A 37 -21.67 -9.64 26.77
CA VAL A 37 -22.61 -10.28 27.69
C VAL A 37 -24.02 -9.69 27.53
N LEU A 38 -24.15 -8.37 27.43
CA LEU A 38 -25.45 -7.72 27.21
C LEU A 38 -26.09 -8.16 25.88
N ILE A 39 -25.30 -8.25 24.81
CA ILE A 39 -25.78 -8.76 23.50
C ILE A 39 -26.25 -10.21 23.65
N LEU A 40 -25.46 -11.10 24.28
CA LEU A 40 -25.83 -12.49 24.46
C LEU A 40 -27.08 -12.66 25.33
N MET A 41 -27.20 -11.87 26.40
CA MET A 41 -28.41 -11.85 27.24
C MET A 41 -29.63 -11.38 26.44
N ARG A 42 -29.45 -10.39 25.57
CA ARG A 42 -30.55 -9.87 24.73
C ARG A 42 -30.97 -10.90 23.67
N LEU A 43 -30.03 -11.65 23.10
CA LEU A 43 -30.30 -12.72 22.14
C LEU A 43 -30.94 -13.95 22.81
N HIS A 44 -30.60 -14.23 24.07
CA HIS A 44 -31.16 -15.32 24.83
C HIS A 44 -32.64 -15.04 25.28
N ASN A 45 -32.90 -13.80 25.71
CA ASN A 45 -34.21 -13.35 26.16
C ASN A 45 -34.62 -12.08 25.43
N PRO A 46 -35.03 -12.16 24.15
CA PRO A 46 -35.59 -11.00 23.44
C PRO A 46 -36.95 -10.65 24.04
N PRO A 47 -37.35 -9.35 24.08
CA PRO A 47 -38.62 -8.93 24.67
C PRO A 47 -39.81 -9.36 23.82
N ASP A 48 -39.63 -9.44 22.51
CA ASP A 48 -40.71 -9.75 21.55
C ASP A 48 -40.20 -10.78 20.54
N GLY A 49 -40.00 -12.05 20.97
CA GLY A 49 -39.52 -13.06 20.04
C GLY A 49 -38.97 -14.33 20.69
N GLU A 50 -38.56 -15.27 19.87
CA GLU A 50 -37.98 -16.54 20.29
C GLU A 50 -36.48 -16.36 20.63
N ASN A 51 -36.00 -17.20 21.54
CA ASN A 51 -34.59 -17.27 21.90
C ASN A 51 -33.73 -17.52 20.65
N GLN A 52 -32.96 -16.48 20.25
CA GLN A 52 -32.12 -16.53 19.04
C GLN A 52 -30.94 -17.53 19.15
N LEU A 53 -30.62 -18.00 20.36
CA LEU A 53 -29.60 -19.01 20.62
C LEU A 53 -30.16 -20.45 20.66
N SER A 54 -31.48 -20.62 20.44
CA SER A 54 -32.12 -21.93 20.44
C SER A 54 -31.60 -22.80 19.29
N TRP A 55 -31.38 -24.08 19.56
CA TRP A 55 -30.92 -25.04 18.55
C TRP A 55 -31.92 -25.19 17.38
N GLU A 56 -33.19 -25.00 17.62
CA GLU A 56 -34.25 -25.10 16.61
C GLU A 56 -34.06 -24.06 15.48
N LEU A 57 -33.61 -22.85 15.80
CA LEU A 57 -33.27 -21.82 14.82
C LEU A 57 -31.93 -22.05 14.11
N TRP A 58 -30.97 -22.69 14.77
CA TRP A 58 -29.67 -23.00 14.19
C TRP A 58 -29.68 -24.22 13.28
N LYS A 59 -30.51 -25.21 13.59
CA LYS A 59 -30.58 -26.47 12.86
C LYS A 59 -30.78 -26.26 11.34
N PRO A 60 -31.80 -25.51 10.85
CA PRO A 60 -31.99 -25.30 9.41
C PRO A 60 -30.84 -24.56 8.73
N ALA A 61 -30.10 -23.71 9.47
CA ALA A 61 -28.94 -22.98 8.93
C ALA A 61 -27.69 -23.88 8.73
N ILE A 62 -27.63 -25.05 9.39
CA ILE A 62 -26.47 -25.96 9.37
C ILE A 62 -26.76 -27.23 8.55
N GLU A 63 -28.03 -27.54 8.30
CA GLU A 63 -28.45 -28.73 7.56
C GLU A 63 -27.84 -28.82 6.17
N ARG A 64 -27.74 -30.02 5.64
CA ARG A 64 -27.15 -30.29 4.32
C ARG A 64 -27.84 -29.48 3.21
N GLU A 65 -29.15 -29.33 3.28
CA GLU A 65 -29.95 -28.57 2.31
C GLU A 65 -29.54 -27.08 2.27
N ALA A 66 -29.24 -26.47 3.42
CA ALA A 66 -28.74 -25.10 3.48
C ALA A 66 -27.42 -24.95 2.69
N TRP A 67 -26.55 -25.94 2.75
CA TRP A 67 -25.29 -25.94 2.04
C TRP A 67 -25.48 -26.17 0.53
N THR A 68 -26.25 -27.18 0.15
CA THR A 68 -26.38 -27.55 -1.28
C THR A 68 -27.20 -26.57 -2.09
N ASP A 69 -28.25 -26.00 -1.48
CA ASP A 69 -29.25 -25.25 -2.22
C ASP A 69 -29.10 -23.73 -2.07
N PHE A 70 -28.35 -23.25 -1.05
CA PHE A 70 -28.17 -21.84 -0.75
C PHE A 70 -26.71 -21.41 -0.66
N TYR A 71 -25.93 -21.93 0.31
CA TYR A 71 -24.60 -21.39 0.57
C TYR A 71 -23.60 -21.69 -0.56
N LEU A 72 -23.54 -22.93 -1.05
CA LEU A 72 -22.59 -23.29 -2.13
C LEU A 72 -22.94 -22.62 -3.47
N PRO A 73 -24.22 -22.60 -3.92
CA PRO A 73 -24.61 -21.85 -5.10
C PRO A 73 -24.34 -20.34 -4.95
N GLY A 74 -24.68 -19.73 -3.80
CA GLY A 74 -24.42 -18.34 -3.53
C GLY A 74 -22.92 -18.02 -3.52
N LEU A 75 -22.11 -18.86 -2.86
CA LEU A 75 -20.65 -18.73 -2.86
C LEU A 75 -20.05 -18.83 -4.27
N TRP A 76 -20.55 -19.78 -5.06
CA TRP A 76 -20.14 -19.92 -6.46
C TRP A 76 -20.41 -18.64 -7.28
N MET A 77 -21.58 -18.06 -7.12
CA MET A 77 -21.93 -16.80 -7.79
C MET A 77 -21.05 -15.63 -7.30
N THR A 78 -20.77 -15.55 -6.00
CA THR A 78 -19.83 -14.59 -5.40
C THR A 78 -18.44 -14.71 -6.05
N ILE A 79 -17.88 -15.93 -6.11
CA ILE A 79 -16.56 -16.20 -6.69
C ILE A 79 -16.56 -15.88 -8.18
N LYS A 80 -17.58 -16.30 -8.93
CA LYS A 80 -17.71 -16.04 -10.36
C LYS A 80 -17.69 -14.53 -10.67
N ALA A 81 -18.49 -13.74 -9.94
CA ALA A 81 -18.50 -12.29 -10.11
C ALA A 81 -17.15 -11.66 -9.73
N THR A 82 -16.53 -12.12 -8.63
CA THR A 82 -15.22 -11.66 -8.18
C THR A 82 -14.16 -11.87 -9.24
N VAL A 83 -14.04 -13.08 -9.80
CA VAL A 83 -13.01 -13.40 -10.80
C VAL A 83 -13.16 -12.53 -12.04
N VAL A 84 -14.38 -12.41 -12.57
CA VAL A 84 -14.64 -11.59 -13.77
C VAL A 84 -14.40 -10.11 -13.48
N ALA A 85 -14.82 -9.62 -12.32
CA ALA A 85 -14.61 -8.23 -11.92
C ALA A 85 -13.11 -7.91 -11.72
N VAL A 86 -12.35 -8.82 -11.12
CA VAL A 86 -10.90 -8.65 -10.91
C VAL A 86 -10.16 -8.59 -12.23
N VAL A 87 -10.43 -9.52 -13.15
CA VAL A 87 -9.79 -9.50 -14.48
C VAL A 87 -10.12 -8.20 -15.21
N GLY A 88 -11.40 -7.78 -15.20
CA GLY A 88 -11.82 -6.51 -15.78
C GLY A 88 -11.17 -5.30 -15.11
N ALA A 89 -11.07 -5.30 -13.77
CA ALA A 89 -10.44 -4.23 -12.99
C ALA A 89 -8.93 -4.10 -13.29
N VAL A 90 -8.23 -5.22 -13.44
CA VAL A 90 -6.80 -5.20 -13.81
C VAL A 90 -6.63 -4.62 -15.22
N VAL A 91 -7.42 -5.06 -16.19
CA VAL A 91 -7.36 -4.54 -17.57
C VAL A 91 -7.69 -3.05 -17.59
N PHE A 92 -8.80 -2.63 -16.95
CA PHE A 92 -9.17 -1.22 -16.84
C PHE A 92 -8.08 -0.40 -16.16
N GLY A 93 -7.56 -0.90 -15.03
CA GLY A 93 -6.54 -0.23 -14.24
C GLY A 93 -5.23 -0.05 -14.98
N LEU A 94 -4.78 -1.05 -15.74
CA LEU A 94 -3.58 -0.95 -16.58
C LEU A 94 -3.79 0.06 -17.71
N VAL A 95 -4.90 -0.03 -18.45
CA VAL A 95 -5.17 0.86 -19.58
C VAL A 95 -5.24 2.32 -19.14
N PHE A 96 -6.07 2.63 -18.15
CA PHE A 96 -6.26 4.01 -17.70
C PHE A 96 -5.14 4.50 -16.76
N GLY A 97 -4.51 3.62 -15.98
CA GLY A 97 -3.34 3.96 -15.16
C GLY A 97 -2.15 4.35 -16.01
N VAL A 98 -1.84 3.58 -17.05
CA VAL A 98 -0.80 3.95 -18.03
C VAL A 98 -1.21 5.16 -18.84
N GLY A 99 -2.48 5.25 -19.26
CA GLY A 99 -3.00 6.41 -19.99
C GLY A 99 -2.77 7.74 -19.27
N ARG A 100 -2.84 7.75 -17.92
CA ARG A 100 -2.53 8.92 -17.08
C ARG A 100 -1.03 9.26 -16.99
N LEU A 101 -0.16 8.38 -17.43
CA LEU A 101 1.30 8.57 -17.39
C LEU A 101 1.87 8.94 -18.74
N LEU A 102 1.10 8.79 -19.83
CA LEU A 102 1.55 9.14 -21.18
C LEU A 102 1.75 10.65 -21.33
N PRO A 103 2.76 11.06 -22.12
CA PRO A 103 3.06 12.48 -22.34
C PRO A 103 2.01 13.22 -23.18
N ASN A 104 1.08 12.51 -23.82
CA ASN A 104 0.01 13.11 -24.62
C ASN A 104 -1.06 13.72 -23.69
N PRO A 105 -1.28 15.06 -23.70
CA PRO A 105 -2.16 15.75 -22.76
C PRO A 105 -3.64 15.34 -22.91
N LEU A 106 -4.08 14.97 -24.11
CA LEU A 106 -5.44 14.51 -24.34
C LEU A 106 -5.68 13.14 -23.68
N VAL A 107 -4.79 12.16 -23.92
CA VAL A 107 -4.90 10.81 -23.33
C VAL A 107 -4.79 10.88 -21.81
N HIS A 108 -3.83 11.66 -21.32
CA HIS A 108 -3.66 11.91 -19.88
C HIS A 108 -4.95 12.49 -19.28
N GLY A 109 -5.49 13.58 -19.85
CA GLY A 109 -6.68 14.29 -19.33
C GLY A 109 -7.92 13.39 -19.32
N VAL A 110 -8.21 12.71 -20.44
CA VAL A 110 -9.37 11.81 -20.54
C VAL A 110 -9.25 10.64 -19.54
N SER A 111 -8.08 10.01 -19.46
CA SER A 111 -7.83 8.93 -18.50
C SER A 111 -7.97 9.40 -17.05
N ALA A 112 -7.46 10.60 -16.73
CA ALA A 112 -7.58 11.18 -15.41
C ALA A 112 -9.05 11.41 -15.02
N VAL A 113 -9.84 12.05 -15.89
CA VAL A 113 -11.28 12.30 -15.64
C VAL A 113 -12.05 11.00 -15.42
N ILE A 114 -11.82 9.98 -16.26
CA ILE A 114 -12.51 8.69 -16.13
C ILE A 114 -12.17 8.02 -14.79
N VAL A 115 -10.90 7.95 -14.43
CA VAL A 115 -10.45 7.31 -13.18
C VAL A 115 -10.99 8.06 -11.97
N GLU A 116 -10.89 9.40 -11.94
CA GLU A 116 -11.40 10.20 -10.82
C GLU A 116 -12.92 10.10 -10.68
N PHE A 117 -13.66 10.12 -11.79
CA PHE A 117 -15.10 9.91 -11.79
C PHE A 117 -15.47 8.54 -11.19
N CYS A 118 -14.84 7.46 -11.68
CA CYS A 118 -15.12 6.10 -11.18
C CYS A 118 -14.78 5.92 -9.70
N ARG A 119 -13.80 6.65 -9.17
CA ARG A 119 -13.44 6.62 -7.73
C ARG A 119 -14.34 7.50 -6.87
N ALA A 120 -14.84 8.60 -7.41
CA ALA A 120 -15.68 9.54 -6.67
C ALA A 120 -17.11 9.01 -6.48
N VAL A 121 -17.60 8.20 -7.42
CA VAL A 121 -18.97 7.67 -7.35
C VAL A 121 -19.01 6.44 -6.44
N PRO A 122 -19.90 6.39 -5.44
CA PRO A 122 -20.09 5.21 -4.60
C PRO A 122 -20.40 3.97 -5.44
N VAL A 123 -19.68 2.86 -5.21
CA VAL A 123 -19.83 1.62 -6.00
C VAL A 123 -21.25 1.09 -6.00
N LEU A 124 -21.97 1.18 -4.88
CA LEU A 124 -23.37 0.78 -4.80
C LEU A 124 -24.27 1.59 -5.73
N LEU A 125 -24.00 2.89 -5.85
CA LEU A 125 -24.76 3.74 -6.77
C LEU A 125 -24.53 3.32 -8.23
N LEU A 126 -23.30 2.99 -8.59
CA LEU A 126 -22.97 2.42 -9.91
C LEU A 126 -23.73 1.10 -10.15
N MET A 127 -23.78 0.21 -9.13
CA MET A 127 -24.49 -1.06 -9.23
C MET A 127 -25.99 -0.84 -9.51
N ILE A 128 -26.65 0.05 -8.76
CA ILE A 128 -28.06 0.36 -8.92
C ILE A 128 -28.33 0.97 -10.30
N PHE A 129 -27.48 1.91 -10.74
CA PHE A 129 -27.60 2.56 -12.02
C PHE A 129 -27.49 1.54 -13.17
N PHE A 130 -26.44 0.71 -13.19
CA PHE A 130 -26.25 -0.29 -14.26
C PHE A 130 -27.32 -1.37 -14.22
N TRP A 131 -27.73 -1.81 -13.02
CA TRP A 131 -28.83 -2.76 -12.91
C TRP A 131 -30.10 -2.24 -13.53
N ARG A 132 -30.46 -0.99 -13.24
CA ARG A 132 -31.66 -0.37 -13.81
C ARG A 132 -31.53 -0.21 -15.32
N TRP A 133 -30.37 0.23 -15.79
CA TRP A 133 -30.11 0.39 -17.22
C TRP A 133 -30.15 -0.95 -17.97
N PHE A 134 -29.48 -1.97 -17.48
CA PHE A 134 -29.46 -3.29 -18.11
C PHE A 134 -30.80 -3.98 -18.09
N ALA A 135 -31.57 -3.85 -17.00
CA ALA A 135 -32.95 -4.34 -16.93
C ALA A 135 -33.84 -3.65 -17.96
N PHE A 136 -33.73 -2.32 -18.12
CA PHE A 136 -34.46 -1.59 -19.14
C PHE A 136 -34.05 -1.98 -20.57
N ALA A 137 -32.78 -2.23 -20.79
CA ALA A 137 -32.26 -2.68 -22.09
C ALA A 137 -32.55 -4.17 -22.40
N GLY A 138 -33.20 -4.89 -21.47
CA GLY A 138 -33.54 -6.31 -21.66
C GLY A 138 -32.37 -7.28 -21.68
N LEU A 139 -31.22 -6.89 -21.06
CA LEU A 139 -30.05 -7.79 -20.99
C LEU A 139 -30.35 -9.00 -20.09
N PRO A 140 -29.85 -10.19 -20.46
CA PRO A 140 -29.94 -11.37 -19.60
C PRO A 140 -29.08 -11.16 -18.33
N SER A 141 -29.59 -11.58 -17.18
CA SER A 141 -28.93 -11.46 -15.87
C SER A 141 -28.44 -10.04 -15.53
N PRO A 142 -29.32 -9.03 -15.52
CA PRO A 142 -28.93 -7.63 -15.38
C PRO A 142 -28.23 -7.34 -14.06
N SER A 143 -28.60 -8.00 -12.95
CA SER A 143 -27.94 -7.85 -11.64
C SER A 143 -26.51 -8.36 -11.64
N TYR A 144 -26.21 -9.49 -12.32
CA TYR A 144 -24.86 -10.00 -12.45
C TYR A 144 -23.92 -9.02 -13.18
N TRP A 145 -24.35 -8.55 -14.36
CA TRP A 145 -23.52 -7.63 -15.15
C TRP A 145 -23.38 -6.26 -14.49
N ALA A 146 -24.41 -5.82 -13.75
CA ALA A 146 -24.35 -4.58 -12.99
C ALA A 146 -23.31 -4.66 -11.85
N VAL A 147 -23.29 -5.76 -11.10
CA VAL A 147 -22.26 -5.99 -10.06
C VAL A 147 -20.87 -6.03 -10.69
N VAL A 148 -20.68 -6.84 -11.73
CA VAL A 148 -19.38 -6.99 -12.41
C VAL A 148 -18.89 -5.63 -12.93
N LEU A 149 -19.71 -4.90 -13.71
CA LEU A 149 -19.27 -3.65 -14.31
C LEU A 149 -18.99 -2.57 -13.27
N ALA A 150 -19.83 -2.44 -12.24
CA ALA A 150 -19.60 -1.48 -11.17
C ALA A 150 -18.28 -1.77 -10.42
N LEU A 151 -18.02 -3.05 -10.11
CA LEU A 151 -16.77 -3.48 -9.48
C LEU A 151 -15.56 -3.28 -10.38
N VAL A 152 -15.68 -3.52 -11.69
CA VAL A 152 -14.61 -3.25 -12.68
C VAL A 152 -14.25 -1.77 -12.69
N LEU A 153 -15.24 -0.89 -12.79
CA LEU A 153 -15.00 0.55 -12.86
C LEU A 153 -14.40 1.10 -11.56
N TYR A 154 -14.99 0.75 -10.42
CA TYR A 154 -14.52 1.23 -9.13
C TYR A 154 -13.15 0.66 -8.77
N ASN A 155 -13.01 -0.66 -8.72
CA ASN A 155 -11.73 -1.29 -8.34
C ASN A 155 -10.65 -1.13 -9.42
N GLY A 156 -11.04 -1.06 -10.70
CA GLY A 156 -10.13 -0.75 -11.80
C GLY A 156 -9.54 0.65 -11.67
N SER A 157 -10.34 1.62 -11.22
CA SER A 157 -9.83 2.97 -10.95
C SER A 157 -8.85 3.01 -9.77
N VAL A 158 -9.03 2.15 -8.75
CA VAL A 158 -8.06 1.96 -7.66
C VAL A 158 -6.77 1.33 -8.19
N VAL A 159 -6.86 0.31 -9.05
CA VAL A 159 -5.69 -0.31 -9.70
C VAL A 159 -4.96 0.71 -10.59
N ALA A 160 -5.68 1.56 -11.32
CA ALA A 160 -5.08 2.64 -12.12
C ALA A 160 -4.25 3.59 -11.26
N GLU A 161 -4.75 3.93 -10.07
CA GLU A 161 -4.02 4.78 -9.12
C GLU A 161 -2.80 4.05 -8.52
N LEU A 162 -2.90 2.75 -8.25
CA LEU A 162 -1.75 1.94 -7.83
C LEU A 162 -0.65 1.95 -8.90
N VAL A 163 -1.00 1.78 -10.18
CA VAL A 163 -0.02 1.85 -11.29
C VAL A 163 0.65 3.22 -11.33
N ARG A 164 -0.13 4.31 -11.28
CA ARG A 164 0.39 5.68 -11.29
C ARG A 164 1.33 5.95 -10.10
N SER A 165 0.91 5.57 -8.91
CA SER A 165 1.71 5.71 -7.69
C SER A 165 2.96 4.82 -7.72
N GLY A 166 2.83 3.61 -8.26
CA GLY A 166 3.95 2.68 -8.41
C GLY A 166 5.06 3.25 -9.28
N VAL A 167 4.71 3.82 -10.45
CA VAL A 167 5.68 4.50 -11.32
C VAL A 167 6.29 5.71 -10.62
N GLY A 168 5.46 6.53 -9.94
CA GLY A 168 5.95 7.71 -9.21
C GLY A 168 6.89 7.40 -8.04
N ASN A 169 6.88 6.18 -7.52
CA ASN A 169 7.75 5.74 -6.43
C ASN A 169 9.06 5.07 -6.91
N LEU A 170 9.24 4.88 -8.22
CA LEU A 170 10.49 4.34 -8.75
C LEU A 170 11.65 5.35 -8.57
N PRO A 171 12.88 4.85 -8.36
CA PRO A 171 14.05 5.72 -8.31
C PRO A 171 14.20 6.51 -9.62
N GLY A 172 14.32 7.85 -9.54
CA GLY A 172 14.42 8.73 -10.73
C GLY A 172 15.55 8.38 -11.70
N GLY A 173 16.64 7.79 -11.22
CA GLY A 173 17.75 7.31 -12.04
C GLY A 173 17.38 6.27 -13.11
N GLN A 174 16.28 5.52 -12.93
CA GLN A 174 15.80 4.57 -13.95
C GLN A 174 15.33 5.29 -15.22
N ARG A 175 14.53 6.35 -15.06
CA ARG A 175 14.06 7.18 -16.16
C ARG A 175 15.21 7.97 -16.80
N GLU A 176 16.08 8.58 -16.00
CA GLU A 176 17.23 9.33 -16.49
C GLU A 176 18.17 8.45 -17.31
N ALA A 177 18.48 7.24 -16.83
CA ALA A 177 19.33 6.28 -17.53
C ALA A 177 18.70 5.84 -18.87
N SER A 178 17.40 5.56 -18.90
CA SER A 178 16.72 5.16 -20.13
C SER A 178 16.72 6.26 -21.20
N LEU A 179 16.49 7.50 -20.79
CA LEU A 179 16.55 8.66 -21.69
C LEU A 179 17.97 8.92 -22.21
N ALA A 180 19.01 8.72 -21.36
CA ALA A 180 20.41 8.82 -21.73
C ALA A 180 20.84 7.78 -22.78
N LEU A 181 20.18 6.60 -22.78
CA LEU A 181 20.34 5.55 -23.80
C LEU A 181 19.58 5.84 -25.10
N GLY A 182 18.87 6.97 -25.20
CA GLY A 182 18.14 7.40 -26.39
C GLY A 182 16.71 6.86 -26.50
N LEU A 183 16.15 6.25 -25.46
CA LEU A 183 14.74 5.86 -25.43
C LEU A 183 13.85 7.12 -25.39
N THR A 184 12.71 7.05 -26.07
CA THR A 184 11.68 8.09 -25.92
C THR A 184 10.98 7.99 -24.56
N GLU A 185 10.34 9.05 -24.08
CA GLU A 185 9.58 9.02 -22.82
C GLU A 185 8.54 7.91 -22.78
N THR A 186 7.85 7.64 -23.87
CA THR A 186 6.86 6.56 -23.96
C THR A 186 7.52 5.17 -23.89
N GLN A 187 8.67 5.00 -24.53
CA GLN A 187 9.42 3.73 -24.45
C GLN A 187 9.98 3.49 -23.05
N SER A 188 10.57 4.53 -22.42
CA SER A 188 11.00 4.47 -21.02
C SER A 188 9.85 4.04 -20.10
N LEU A 189 8.69 4.68 -20.25
CA LEU A 189 7.50 4.37 -19.46
C LEU A 189 7.03 2.93 -19.67
N MET A 190 6.86 2.49 -20.93
CA MET A 190 6.23 1.20 -21.24
C MET A 190 7.16 0.00 -21.04
N GLU A 191 8.45 0.15 -21.34
CA GLU A 191 9.40 -0.96 -21.34
C GLU A 191 10.17 -1.10 -20.01
N ILE A 192 10.30 0.00 -19.25
CA ILE A 192 11.11 0.02 -18.02
C ILE A 192 10.28 0.34 -16.79
N GLU A 193 9.56 1.47 -16.78
CA GLU A 193 8.92 1.98 -15.56
C GLU A 193 7.65 1.18 -15.20
N VAL A 194 6.72 0.98 -16.16
CA VAL A 194 5.45 0.27 -15.90
C VAL A 194 5.66 -1.19 -15.47
N PRO A 195 6.49 -2.00 -16.12
CA PRO A 195 6.73 -3.36 -15.66
C PRO A 195 7.28 -3.42 -14.24
N GLN A 196 8.25 -2.57 -13.90
CA GLN A 196 8.83 -2.51 -12.55
C GLN A 196 7.78 -2.07 -11.51
N ALA A 197 6.97 -1.05 -11.84
CA ALA A 197 5.91 -0.56 -10.97
C ALA A 197 4.84 -1.64 -10.71
N VAL A 198 4.41 -2.35 -11.74
CA VAL A 198 3.44 -3.45 -11.60
C VAL A 198 3.96 -4.53 -10.67
N TYR A 199 5.23 -4.95 -10.82
CA TYR A 199 5.84 -5.92 -9.91
C TYR A 199 5.93 -5.40 -8.46
N ALA A 200 6.31 -4.15 -8.27
CA ALA A 200 6.40 -3.53 -6.96
C ALA A 200 5.03 -3.41 -6.26
N MET A 201 3.96 -3.18 -7.03
CA MET A 201 2.60 -3.01 -6.52
C MET A 201 1.80 -4.31 -6.40
N LEU A 202 2.34 -5.46 -6.82
CA LEU A 202 1.65 -6.75 -6.72
C LEU A 202 1.08 -7.04 -5.33
N PRO A 203 1.78 -6.81 -4.20
CA PRO A 203 1.21 -7.06 -2.87
C PRO A 203 -0.05 -6.21 -2.62
N ALA A 204 -0.04 -4.94 -3.02
CA ALA A 204 -1.19 -4.05 -2.87
C ALA A 204 -2.35 -4.45 -3.79
N ALA A 205 -2.05 -4.79 -5.06
CA ALA A 205 -3.05 -5.26 -6.03
C ALA A 205 -3.75 -6.54 -5.56
N VAL A 206 -3.01 -7.43 -4.92
CA VAL A 206 -3.55 -8.67 -4.38
C VAL A 206 -4.46 -8.43 -3.18
N THR A 207 -4.14 -7.48 -2.31
CA THR A 207 -5.04 -7.08 -1.23
C THR A 207 -6.39 -6.59 -1.78
N GLN A 208 -6.39 -5.95 -2.96
CA GLN A 208 -7.60 -5.49 -3.64
C GLN A 208 -8.52 -6.65 -4.07
N LEU A 209 -8.01 -7.86 -4.30
CA LEU A 209 -8.85 -9.03 -4.60
C LEU A 209 -9.83 -9.35 -3.46
N VAL A 210 -9.36 -9.24 -2.22
CA VAL A 210 -10.18 -9.47 -1.02
C VAL A 210 -11.25 -8.39 -0.89
N VAL A 211 -10.93 -7.15 -1.26
CA VAL A 211 -11.90 -6.05 -1.28
C VAL A 211 -12.99 -6.34 -2.30
N VAL A 212 -12.64 -6.69 -3.54
CA VAL A 212 -13.60 -7.03 -4.60
C VAL A 212 -14.55 -8.15 -4.15
N LEU A 213 -14.01 -9.22 -3.51
CA LEU A 213 -14.82 -10.33 -3.03
C LEU A 213 -15.86 -9.89 -1.98
N LYS A 214 -15.48 -9.00 -1.06
CA LYS A 214 -16.42 -8.46 -0.06
C LYS A 214 -17.46 -7.53 -0.69
N ASP A 215 -17.05 -6.73 -1.66
CA ASP A 215 -17.91 -5.74 -2.30
C ASP A 215 -18.99 -6.40 -3.16
N THR A 216 -18.84 -7.67 -3.59
CA THR A 216 -19.91 -8.41 -4.26
C THR A 216 -21.17 -8.51 -3.40
N ALA A 217 -21.02 -8.54 -2.06
CA ALA A 217 -22.16 -8.59 -1.14
C ALA A 217 -23.12 -7.39 -1.27
N LEU A 218 -22.64 -6.25 -1.76
CA LEU A 218 -23.49 -5.10 -2.09
C LEU A 218 -24.49 -5.43 -3.20
N GLY A 219 -24.18 -6.42 -4.05
CA GLY A 219 -25.07 -6.92 -5.09
C GLY A 219 -26.39 -7.49 -4.56
N SER A 220 -26.42 -7.93 -3.30
CA SER A 220 -27.66 -8.38 -2.64
C SER A 220 -28.75 -7.30 -2.63
N ILE A 221 -28.39 -6.02 -2.66
CA ILE A 221 -29.34 -4.89 -2.68
C ILE A 221 -30.08 -4.81 -4.03
N ILE A 222 -29.44 -5.25 -5.12
CA ILE A 222 -30.04 -5.31 -6.46
C ILE A 222 -30.46 -6.74 -6.83
N MET A 223 -30.73 -7.59 -5.83
CA MET A 223 -31.19 -8.97 -5.98
C MET A 223 -30.23 -9.87 -6.77
N TYR A 224 -28.93 -9.57 -6.72
CA TYR A 224 -27.93 -10.50 -7.23
C TYR A 224 -27.83 -11.71 -6.29
N THR A 225 -27.87 -12.91 -6.84
CA THR A 225 -27.90 -14.19 -6.10
C THR A 225 -26.51 -14.59 -5.58
N ASP A 226 -25.87 -13.70 -4.83
CA ASP A 226 -24.60 -13.96 -4.13
C ASP A 226 -24.83 -14.73 -2.81
N LEU A 227 -23.76 -15.02 -2.13
CA LEU A 227 -23.81 -15.71 -0.84
C LEU A 227 -24.68 -14.99 0.20
N LEU A 228 -24.64 -13.65 0.25
CA LEU A 228 -25.43 -12.88 1.20
C LEU A 228 -26.91 -12.95 0.86
N GLN A 229 -27.26 -12.83 -0.42
CA GLN A 229 -28.67 -12.88 -0.88
C GLN A 229 -29.28 -14.26 -0.65
N GLU A 230 -28.56 -15.34 -0.98
CA GLU A 230 -29.02 -16.70 -0.75
C GLU A 230 -29.14 -17.01 0.75
N SER A 231 -28.25 -16.50 1.58
CA SER A 231 -28.34 -16.64 3.04
C SER A 231 -29.57 -15.91 3.61
N ARG A 232 -29.90 -14.70 3.08
CA ARG A 232 -31.11 -13.98 3.44
C ARG A 232 -32.38 -14.73 3.01
N ARG A 233 -32.35 -15.34 1.82
CA ARG A 233 -33.46 -16.14 1.31
C ARG A 233 -33.72 -17.34 2.21
N LEU A 234 -32.66 -18.08 2.58
CA LEU A 234 -32.75 -19.18 3.54
C LEU A 234 -33.31 -18.70 4.89
N GLY A 235 -32.75 -17.61 5.43
CA GLY A 235 -33.18 -17.06 6.70
C GLY A 235 -34.63 -16.54 6.71
N SER A 236 -35.12 -16.05 5.59
CA SER A 236 -36.53 -15.65 5.43
C SER A 236 -37.46 -16.85 5.34
N MET A 237 -36.99 -17.97 4.75
CA MET A 237 -37.77 -19.20 4.61
C MET A 237 -38.05 -19.88 5.97
N TYR A 238 -37.02 -19.90 6.83
CA TYR A 238 -37.04 -20.57 8.13
C TYR A 238 -37.16 -19.61 9.33
N PHE A 239 -37.38 -18.30 9.09
CA PHE A 239 -37.45 -17.25 10.11
C PHE A 239 -36.22 -17.17 11.03
N ASN A 240 -35.05 -17.54 10.51
CA ASN A 240 -33.77 -17.61 11.23
C ASN A 240 -32.68 -16.75 10.57
N ILE A 241 -33.02 -15.51 10.20
CA ILE A 241 -32.12 -14.60 9.47
C ILE A 241 -30.79 -14.38 10.20
N LEU A 242 -30.80 -14.25 11.53
CA LEU A 242 -29.58 -14.02 12.30
C LEU A 242 -28.59 -15.19 12.13
N GLN A 243 -29.08 -16.42 12.26
CA GLN A 243 -28.27 -17.65 12.19
C GLN A 243 -27.65 -17.82 10.78
N THR A 244 -28.48 -17.61 9.74
CA THR A 244 -28.00 -17.73 8.35
C THR A 244 -27.01 -16.63 7.99
N LEU A 245 -27.19 -15.40 8.50
CA LEU A 245 -26.22 -14.32 8.30
C LEU A 245 -24.89 -14.56 9.05
N VAL A 246 -24.94 -15.16 10.24
CA VAL A 246 -23.72 -15.57 10.95
C VAL A 246 -22.98 -16.63 10.14
N MET A 247 -23.69 -17.64 9.59
CA MET A 247 -23.09 -18.64 8.71
C MET A 247 -22.50 -18.01 7.46
N ALA A 248 -23.21 -17.09 6.82
CA ALA A 248 -22.68 -16.33 5.69
C ALA A 248 -21.37 -15.57 6.06
N ALA A 249 -21.37 -14.91 7.22
CA ALA A 249 -20.19 -14.18 7.69
C ALA A 249 -18.99 -15.12 7.91
N VAL A 250 -19.21 -16.31 8.47
CA VAL A 250 -18.16 -17.33 8.63
C VAL A 250 -17.64 -17.80 7.28
N ILE A 251 -18.54 -18.07 6.32
CA ILE A 251 -18.14 -18.50 4.97
C ILE A 251 -17.36 -17.40 4.25
N TYR A 252 -17.81 -16.12 4.31
CA TYR A 252 -17.06 -14.99 3.80
C TYR A 252 -15.70 -14.83 4.46
N PHE A 253 -15.63 -14.98 5.78
CA PHE A 253 -14.36 -14.93 6.51
C PHE A 253 -13.38 -15.99 6.01
N ILE A 254 -13.82 -17.25 5.89
CA ILE A 254 -12.99 -18.34 5.38
C ILE A 254 -12.55 -18.06 3.94
N ALA A 255 -13.46 -17.64 3.06
CA ALA A 255 -13.15 -17.31 1.67
C ALA A 255 -12.13 -16.17 1.56
N CYS A 256 -12.31 -15.08 2.32
CA CYS A 256 -11.37 -13.97 2.37
C CYS A 256 -10.02 -14.39 2.95
N TRP A 257 -10.00 -15.21 4.00
CA TRP A 257 -8.77 -15.72 4.63
C TRP A 257 -7.98 -16.61 3.66
N LEU A 258 -8.65 -17.53 2.98
CA LEU A 258 -8.02 -18.38 1.96
C LEU A 258 -7.46 -17.54 0.81
N LEU A 259 -8.24 -16.55 0.33
CA LEU A 259 -7.81 -15.66 -0.72
C LEU A 259 -6.61 -14.81 -0.29
N SER A 260 -6.60 -14.28 0.94
CA SER A 260 -5.46 -13.54 1.50
C SER A 260 -4.20 -14.39 1.57
N ARG A 261 -4.33 -15.66 2.01
CA ARG A 261 -3.18 -16.59 2.05
C ARG A 261 -2.63 -16.91 0.67
N LEU A 262 -3.51 -17.15 -0.29
CA LEU A 262 -3.11 -17.34 -1.69
C LEU A 262 -2.40 -16.11 -2.23
N ALA A 263 -2.91 -14.97 -1.88
CA ALA A 263 -2.46 -13.66 -2.24
C ALA A 263 -1.05 -13.30 -1.69
N GLU A 264 -0.75 -13.67 -0.47
CA GLU A 264 0.59 -13.50 0.14
C GLU A 264 1.63 -14.45 -0.47
N TRP A 265 1.18 -15.66 -0.84
CA TRP A 265 2.06 -16.69 -1.39
C TRP A 265 2.59 -16.36 -2.80
N LEU A 266 1.76 -15.73 -3.66
CA LEU A 266 2.13 -15.41 -5.04
C LEU A 266 3.31 -14.42 -5.13
N PRO A 267 3.25 -13.21 -4.50
CA PRO A 267 4.35 -12.26 -4.55
C PRO A 267 5.63 -12.77 -3.89
N ALA A 268 5.51 -13.52 -2.78
CA ALA A 268 6.66 -14.07 -2.10
C ALA A 268 7.50 -15.00 -3.00
N ARG A 269 6.86 -15.82 -3.84
CA ARG A 269 7.56 -16.66 -4.83
C ARG A 269 8.15 -15.87 -5.99
N MET A 270 7.51 -14.79 -6.41
CA MET A 270 7.99 -13.96 -7.51
C MET A 270 9.19 -13.10 -7.09
N GLN A 271 9.15 -12.50 -5.90
CA GLN A 271 10.25 -11.69 -5.36
C GLN A 271 11.53 -12.52 -5.11
N GLN A 272 11.42 -13.76 -4.70
CA GLN A 272 12.56 -14.67 -4.57
C GLN A 272 13.30 -14.94 -5.89
N ARG A 273 12.61 -14.79 -7.02
CA ARG A 273 13.22 -14.97 -8.35
C ARG A 273 13.84 -13.69 -8.91
N THR A 274 13.45 -12.53 -8.41
CA THR A 274 13.90 -11.20 -8.85
C THR A 274 14.81 -10.52 -7.84
N ALA A 275 15.08 -11.11 -6.67
CA ALA A 275 16.09 -10.62 -5.76
C ALA A 275 17.44 -10.63 -6.51
N ALA A 276 17.90 -9.43 -6.90
CA ALA A 276 19.27 -9.25 -7.36
C ALA A 276 20.20 -9.83 -6.29
N PRO A 277 21.35 -10.41 -6.68
CA PRO A 277 22.36 -10.79 -5.71
C PRO A 277 22.58 -9.63 -4.75
N ALA A 278 22.62 -9.90 -3.45
CA ALA A 278 22.86 -8.89 -2.42
C ALA A 278 23.96 -7.95 -2.94
N GLU A 279 23.72 -6.63 -2.84
CA GLU A 279 24.77 -5.66 -3.16
C GLU A 279 26.06 -6.17 -2.51
N PRO A 280 27.17 -6.22 -3.24
CA PRO A 280 28.44 -6.62 -2.66
C PRO A 280 28.63 -5.76 -1.41
N GLU A 281 28.84 -6.42 -0.29
CA GLU A 281 29.08 -5.77 0.99
C GLU A 281 30.02 -4.59 0.76
N PRO A 282 29.72 -3.36 1.21
CA PRO A 282 30.57 -2.24 0.98
C PRO A 282 31.96 -2.66 1.43
N LEU A 283 32.93 -2.70 0.50
CA LEU A 283 34.34 -3.04 0.81
C LEU A 283 34.67 -2.31 2.10
N ALA A 284 35.03 -3.09 3.13
CA ALA A 284 35.42 -2.52 4.42
C ALA A 284 36.39 -1.37 4.16
N PRO A 285 36.23 -0.21 4.83
CA PRO A 285 37.14 0.91 4.60
C PRO A 285 38.55 0.40 4.71
N ILE A 286 39.29 0.47 3.62
CA ILE A 286 40.70 0.06 3.57
C ILE A 286 41.41 0.89 4.63
N ALA A 287 41.85 0.25 5.71
CA ALA A 287 42.55 0.93 6.75
C ALA A 287 43.83 1.55 6.11
N ALA A 288 43.84 2.87 6.02
CA ALA A 288 44.98 3.59 5.49
C ALA A 288 46.20 3.26 6.37
N GLY A 289 47.11 2.43 5.86
CA GLY A 289 48.39 2.20 6.53
C GLY A 289 48.83 0.75 6.73
N ASP A 290 48.16 -0.26 6.20
CA ASP A 290 48.68 -1.64 6.25
C ASP A 290 49.58 -1.94 5.02
N PRO A 291 50.88 -1.97 5.18
CA PRO A 291 51.82 -2.24 4.08
C PRO A 291 51.80 -3.67 3.53
N SER A 292 51.00 -4.56 4.15
CA SER A 292 50.88 -5.96 3.72
C SER A 292 49.81 -6.16 2.65
N ASN A 293 48.99 -5.12 2.31
CA ASN A 293 47.92 -5.26 1.34
C ASN A 293 48.44 -5.03 -0.10
N VAL A 294 48.81 -6.10 -0.76
CA VAL A 294 49.41 -6.12 -2.11
C VAL A 294 48.53 -5.46 -3.16
N ASN A 295 47.19 -5.47 -2.99
CA ASN A 295 46.25 -4.85 -3.93
C ASN A 295 46.29 -3.32 -3.88
N GLN A 296 46.58 -2.70 -2.72
CA GLN A 296 46.73 -1.25 -2.63
C GLN A 296 48.04 -0.76 -3.31
N ILE A 297 49.11 -1.55 -3.24
CA ILE A 297 50.37 -1.25 -3.90
C ILE A 297 50.20 -1.31 -5.42
N ALA A 298 49.41 -2.25 -5.93
CA ALA A 298 49.13 -2.36 -7.38
C ALA A 298 48.37 -1.16 -7.90
N VAL A 299 47.28 -0.74 -7.22
CA VAL A 299 46.46 0.43 -7.62
C VAL A 299 47.27 1.74 -7.49
N ALA A 300 48.06 1.89 -6.44
CA ALA A 300 48.89 3.08 -6.28
C ALA A 300 49.97 3.19 -7.38
N LYS A 301 50.57 2.04 -7.78
CA LYS A 301 51.53 2.00 -8.89
C LYS A 301 50.88 2.30 -10.24
N GLU A 302 49.70 1.79 -10.50
CA GLU A 302 48.96 2.03 -11.74
C GLU A 302 48.52 3.50 -11.90
N VAL A 303 48.22 4.19 -10.79
CA VAL A 303 47.91 5.63 -10.78
C VAL A 303 49.18 6.48 -10.97
N GLU A 304 50.34 6.04 -10.50
CA GLU A 304 51.60 6.77 -10.63
C GLU A 304 52.21 6.66 -12.06
N GLU A 305 51.87 5.60 -12.80
CA GLU A 305 52.34 5.37 -14.16
C GLU A 305 51.46 6.03 -15.26
N LEU A 306 50.34 6.69 -14.91
CA LEU A 306 49.54 7.44 -15.87
C LEU A 306 50.27 8.74 -16.26
N PRO A 307 50.59 8.99 -17.54
CA PRO A 307 51.28 10.19 -17.99
C PRO A 307 50.37 11.41 -17.83
N LEU A 308 50.53 12.13 -16.72
CA LEU A 308 49.82 13.37 -16.46
C LEU A 308 50.46 14.52 -17.24
N GLY A 309 50.21 14.56 -18.56
CA GLY A 309 50.47 15.73 -19.41
C GLY A 309 49.19 16.58 -19.54
N GLY A 310 48.77 17.22 -18.47
CA GLY A 310 47.66 18.16 -18.50
C GLY A 310 47.46 18.80 -17.13
N THR A 311 47.30 20.13 -17.09
CA THR A 311 46.98 20.85 -15.85
C THR A 311 45.77 20.25 -15.15
N PRO A 312 45.83 20.00 -13.83
CA PRO A 312 44.73 19.33 -13.10
C PRO A 312 43.48 20.22 -13.14
N ARG A 313 42.43 19.76 -13.84
CA ARG A 313 41.10 20.28 -13.62
C ARG A 313 40.72 19.90 -12.20
N LYS A 314 40.44 20.89 -11.34
CA LYS A 314 39.87 20.69 -10.00
C LYS A 314 38.52 19.99 -10.17
N TYR A 315 38.47 18.67 -10.05
CA TYR A 315 37.24 17.95 -9.86
C TYR A 315 36.83 18.17 -8.41
N HIS A 316 35.72 18.90 -8.21
CA HIS A 316 35.04 18.89 -6.92
C HIS A 316 34.42 17.51 -6.74
N VAL A 317 35.08 16.63 -6.05
CA VAL A 317 34.50 15.37 -5.56
C VAL A 317 33.52 15.77 -4.46
N HIS A 318 32.27 15.77 -4.75
CA HIS A 318 31.22 15.79 -3.70
C HIS A 318 31.33 14.49 -2.91
N HIS A 319 32.12 14.51 -1.81
CA HIS A 319 32.05 13.47 -0.80
C HIS A 319 30.61 13.49 -0.23
N ARG A 320 29.76 12.60 -0.69
CA ARG A 320 28.58 12.19 0.09
C ARG A 320 29.11 11.55 1.36
N GLY A 321 29.26 12.36 2.42
CA GLY A 321 29.66 11.87 3.72
C GLY A 321 28.66 10.85 4.24
N THR A 322 29.19 9.75 4.76
CA THR A 322 28.37 8.78 5.49
C THR A 322 27.65 9.47 6.63
N ASN A 323 26.48 8.98 7.05
CA ASN A 323 25.67 9.54 8.14
C ASN A 323 26.46 9.74 9.47
N ALA A 324 27.59 9.06 9.65
CA ALA A 324 28.50 9.23 10.77
C ALA A 324 29.33 10.52 10.67
N SER A 325 29.79 10.90 9.46
CA SER A 325 30.57 12.14 9.25
C SER A 325 29.67 13.38 9.40
N ILE A 326 28.41 13.30 9.00
CA ILE A 326 27.43 14.38 9.18
C ILE A 326 27.07 14.57 10.67
N ARG A 327 27.02 13.48 11.46
CA ARG A 327 26.80 13.56 12.92
C ARG A 327 28.00 14.15 13.65
N ASN A 328 29.21 13.78 13.30
CA ASN A 328 30.41 14.35 13.90
C ASN A 328 30.55 15.83 13.54
N TRP A 329 30.23 16.22 12.30
CA TRP A 329 30.25 17.60 11.85
C TRP A 329 29.20 18.46 12.59
N ARG A 330 27.99 17.95 12.84
CA ARG A 330 26.97 18.62 13.66
C ARG A 330 27.38 18.74 15.12
N ARG A 331 28.02 17.71 15.68
CA ARG A 331 28.48 17.72 17.08
C ARG A 331 29.58 18.75 17.31
N THR A 332 30.58 18.81 16.43
CA THR A 332 31.64 19.83 16.48
C THR A 332 31.10 21.24 16.31
N ARG A 333 30.12 21.47 15.46
CA ARG A 333 29.44 22.79 15.32
C ARG A 333 28.67 23.20 16.61
N TYR A 334 28.02 22.25 17.26
CA TYR A 334 27.31 22.54 18.52
C TYR A 334 28.28 22.84 19.66
N GLU A 335 29.41 22.14 19.74
CA GLU A 335 30.46 22.37 20.75
C GLU A 335 31.21 23.70 20.52
N GLN A 336 31.18 24.23 19.27
CA GLN A 336 31.75 25.54 18.92
C GLN A 336 30.75 26.70 18.95
N GLY A 337 29.53 26.49 19.44
CA GLY A 337 28.49 27.55 19.59
C GLY A 337 27.89 28.07 18.28
N TYR A 338 27.92 27.26 17.21
CA TYR A 338 27.37 27.65 15.91
C TYR A 338 25.82 27.61 15.92
N ASP A 339 25.20 28.75 15.63
CA ASP A 339 23.75 28.85 15.46
C ASP A 339 23.34 28.44 14.04
N ALA A 340 22.54 27.37 13.92
CA ALA A 340 22.08 26.82 12.64
C ALA A 340 21.11 27.75 11.87
N THR A 341 20.71 28.86 12.44
CA THR A 341 19.81 29.84 11.81
C THR A 341 20.56 30.94 11.03
N GLN A 342 21.87 30.97 11.08
CA GLN A 342 22.66 31.97 10.34
C GLN A 342 23.04 31.52 8.92
N PRO A 343 23.02 32.40 7.91
CA PRO A 343 23.33 32.05 6.55
C PRO A 343 24.83 31.73 6.36
N GLU A 344 25.13 30.75 5.50
CA GLU A 344 26.48 30.19 5.23
C GLU A 344 27.55 31.20 4.72
N SER A 345 27.17 32.45 4.43
CA SER A 345 28.06 33.49 3.90
C SER A 345 29.04 34.13 4.90
N GLN A 346 29.03 33.66 6.17
CA GLN A 346 29.88 34.25 7.22
C GLN A 346 31.08 33.36 7.63
N VAL A 347 31.34 32.29 6.93
CA VAL A 347 32.51 31.41 7.20
C VAL A 347 33.53 31.59 6.11
N ASP A 348 34.77 31.89 6.47
CA ASP A 348 35.89 32.00 5.52
C ASP A 348 36.17 30.62 4.86
N PRO A 349 36.10 30.51 3.53
CA PRO A 349 36.22 29.25 2.83
C PRO A 349 37.65 28.65 2.89
N GLU A 350 38.70 29.42 3.26
CA GLU A 350 40.07 28.93 3.31
C GLU A 350 40.52 28.51 4.71
N THR A 351 40.02 29.16 5.76
CA THR A 351 40.46 28.89 7.13
C THR A 351 39.39 28.15 7.96
N GLY A 352 38.14 28.21 7.56
CA GLY A 352 37.02 27.58 8.30
C GLY A 352 36.66 28.28 9.60
N GLU A 353 37.26 29.47 9.86
CA GLU A 353 36.98 30.27 11.05
C GLU A 353 35.80 31.22 10.86
N PHE A 354 35.11 31.50 11.95
CA PHE A 354 33.91 32.35 11.99
C PHE A 354 34.36 33.82 12.01
N GLN A 355 33.94 34.65 11.04
CA GLN A 355 34.09 36.09 11.14
C GLN A 355 33.07 36.65 12.14
N GLU A 356 33.61 37.15 13.24
CA GLU A 356 32.81 37.85 14.26
C GLU A 356 32.18 39.11 13.66
N SER A 357 30.85 39.10 13.45
CA SER A 357 30.14 40.29 12.99
C SER A 357 30.25 41.38 14.05
N GLN A 358 30.86 42.51 13.72
CA GLN A 358 30.84 43.71 14.56
C GLN A 358 29.38 44.06 14.89
N LYS A 359 29.08 44.03 16.19
CA LYS A 359 27.82 44.47 16.79
C LYS A 359 27.58 45.92 16.34
N PRO A 360 26.43 46.29 15.80
CA PRO A 360 26.15 47.72 15.55
C PRO A 360 26.12 48.46 16.89
N GLU A 361 26.93 49.52 16.99
CA GLU A 361 26.93 50.44 18.13
C GLU A 361 25.54 51.04 18.27
N ASP A 362 24.98 50.90 19.47
CA ASP A 362 23.77 51.63 19.91
C ASP A 362 24.00 53.13 19.77
N LYS A 363 23.30 53.79 18.86
CA LYS A 363 23.17 55.25 18.84
C LYS A 363 22.21 55.63 19.95
N PRO A 364 22.59 56.58 20.86
CA PRO A 364 21.65 57.11 21.85
C PRO A 364 20.59 57.96 21.16
N GLU A 365 19.36 57.72 21.52
CA GLU A 365 18.21 58.57 21.18
C GLU A 365 18.41 59.97 21.76
N ALA A 366 18.22 60.96 20.93
CA ALA A 366 18.00 62.36 21.33
C ALA A 366 16.61 62.80 20.82
#